data_2c7a1d781798833e4c10c15f43358f07
#
_entry.id   2c7a1d781798833e4c10c15f43358f07
#
_cell.length_a   1.000
_cell.length_b   1.000
_cell.length_c   1.000
_cell.angle_alpha   90.00
_cell.angle_beta   90.00
_cell.angle_gamma   90.00
#
_symmetry.space_group_name_H-M   'P 1'
#
loop_
_entity.id
_entity.type
_entity.pdbx_description
1 polymer ?
#
loop_
_entity_poly.entity_id
_entity_poly.type
_entity_poly.pdbx_seq_one_letter_code
_entity_poly.pdbx_strand_id
1 'polypeptide(L)'
;MNRALVIGNGESRAWFNPSPRSRILDNSVVTWGCNAIYRDGYVHNLVAVDYAMQQEIYDSGYCLDDPEYGEIKVVHFANWSPVPADVADVMFMGYNIPEEFIHKSRNRTDQCIISGKDPLTLQERIEFAIEMNPNLDMKDLKQKMEKDVGIWITYVEPNDNIVSINLSHTVGWSAGNTALYLACQGGAEKVYVLGFDLSSYNAPLNNMYKGTDTYLPSDAKGFNSVNWYNQMRTVFREFWLYGTKFYLVDSEVKFDEKNVSYITKNELCEELKIV
;
A
#
# COMPACT_ATOMS: atom_id res chain seq x y z
N MET A 1 -17.94 -18.88 5.58
CA MET A 1 -17.37 -18.27 4.34
C MET A 1 -16.68 -17.01 4.75
N ASN A 2 -15.37 -16.97 4.63
CA ASN A 2 -14.55 -15.81 5.04
C ASN A 2 -14.71 -14.69 4.01
N ARG A 3 -15.08 -13.49 4.48
CA ARG A 3 -15.27 -12.32 3.63
C ARG A 3 -14.24 -11.24 3.93
N ALA A 4 -13.74 -10.60 2.88
CA ALA A 4 -12.85 -9.45 3.00
C ALA A 4 -13.39 -8.26 2.20
N LEU A 5 -13.25 -7.06 2.75
CA LEU A 5 -13.42 -5.80 2.03
C LEU A 5 -12.05 -5.15 1.87
N VAL A 6 -11.55 -5.09 0.65
CA VAL A 6 -10.26 -4.47 0.31
C VAL A 6 -10.51 -3.08 -0.25
N ILE A 7 -9.94 -2.08 0.39
CA ILE A 7 -10.25 -0.67 0.17
C ILE A 7 -9.01 0.04 -0.37
N GLY A 8 -9.08 0.47 -1.61
CA GLY A 8 -8.09 1.31 -2.27
C GLY A 8 -8.33 2.81 -2.00
N ASN A 9 -7.54 3.64 -2.66
CA ASN A 9 -7.57 5.10 -2.46
C ASN A 9 -8.24 5.86 -3.62
N GLY A 10 -8.91 5.16 -4.53
CA GLY A 10 -9.64 5.78 -5.62
C GLY A 10 -10.89 6.55 -5.16
N GLU A 11 -11.27 7.56 -5.94
CA GLU A 11 -12.37 8.48 -5.59
C GLU A 11 -13.76 7.82 -5.63
N SER A 12 -13.92 6.67 -6.32
CA SER A 12 -15.18 5.92 -6.33
C SER A 12 -15.64 5.48 -4.93
N ARG A 13 -14.72 5.42 -3.95
CA ARG A 13 -15.05 5.11 -2.57
C ARG A 13 -15.41 6.32 -1.71
N ALA A 14 -15.48 7.53 -2.24
CA ALA A 14 -15.68 8.75 -1.44
C ALA A 14 -16.93 8.73 -0.54
N TRP A 15 -17.91 7.91 -0.87
CA TRP A 15 -19.09 7.67 -0.05
C TRP A 15 -18.82 6.77 1.16
N PHE A 16 -17.75 5.95 1.11
CA PHE A 16 -17.38 5.01 2.16
C PHE A 16 -16.16 5.54 2.92
N ASN A 17 -16.37 5.85 4.17
CA ASN A 17 -15.29 6.17 5.09
C ASN A 17 -15.17 5.03 6.10
N PRO A 18 -14.00 4.39 6.25
CA PRO A 18 -13.77 3.31 7.22
C PRO A 18 -13.72 3.82 8.66
N SER A 19 -14.41 4.90 8.96
CA SER A 19 -14.61 5.41 10.32
C SER A 19 -15.50 4.47 11.13
N PRO A 20 -15.50 4.50 12.44
CA PRO A 20 -15.47 3.37 13.36
C PRO A 20 -16.51 2.29 13.11
N ARG A 21 -16.30 1.12 13.69
CA ARG A 21 -17.07 -0.14 13.85
C ARG A 21 -18.58 -0.12 13.53
N SER A 22 -19.21 1.05 13.56
CA SER A 22 -20.65 1.20 13.37
C SER A 22 -21.13 1.07 11.93
N ARG A 23 -20.21 1.06 10.93
CA ARG A 23 -20.63 1.06 9.53
C ARG A 23 -20.77 -0.33 8.90
N ILE A 24 -19.93 -1.29 9.29
CA ILE A 24 -20.06 -2.68 8.86
C ILE A 24 -20.56 -3.47 10.06
N LEU A 25 -21.87 -3.79 10.07
CA LEU A 25 -22.48 -4.52 11.18
C LEU A 25 -22.18 -6.02 11.14
N ASP A 26 -21.58 -6.48 10.06
CA ASP A 26 -21.23 -7.87 9.87
C ASP A 26 -19.80 -8.15 10.37
N ASN A 27 -19.69 -8.63 11.59
CA ASN A 27 -18.41 -8.97 12.24
C ASN A 27 -17.62 -10.08 11.54
N SER A 28 -18.18 -10.73 10.50
CA SER A 28 -17.44 -11.75 9.73
C SER A 28 -16.66 -11.17 8.55
N VAL A 29 -16.67 -9.84 8.38
CA VAL A 29 -15.96 -9.14 7.30
C VAL A 29 -14.66 -8.58 7.84
N VAL A 30 -13.55 -9.01 7.27
CA VAL A 30 -12.22 -8.46 7.57
C VAL A 30 -11.91 -7.33 6.59
N THR A 31 -11.64 -6.13 7.10
CA THR A 31 -11.29 -4.98 6.28
C THR A 31 -9.78 -4.90 6.06
N TRP A 32 -9.41 -4.62 4.82
CA TRP A 32 -8.03 -4.37 4.37
C TRP A 32 -7.96 -3.00 3.74
N GLY A 33 -6.99 -2.21 4.12
CA GLY A 33 -6.76 -0.89 3.55
C GLY A 33 -5.31 -0.71 3.11
N CYS A 34 -5.03 0.38 2.42
CA CYS A 34 -3.68 0.68 2.00
C CYS A 34 -3.31 2.15 2.21
N ASN A 35 -2.03 2.37 2.50
CA ASN A 35 -1.43 3.70 2.63
C ASN A 35 -2.22 4.61 3.58
N ALA A 36 -2.65 5.80 3.10
CA ALA A 36 -3.23 6.85 3.93
C ALA A 36 -4.68 6.60 4.42
N ILE A 37 -5.27 5.45 4.14
CA ILE A 37 -6.65 5.16 4.60
C ILE A 37 -6.80 5.23 6.12
N TYR A 38 -5.72 5.04 6.85
CA TYR A 38 -5.68 5.19 8.31
C TYR A 38 -6.09 6.60 8.79
N ARG A 39 -5.92 7.62 7.93
CA ARG A 39 -6.34 9.00 8.22
C ARG A 39 -7.87 9.15 8.28
N ASP A 40 -8.58 8.29 7.57
CA ASP A 40 -10.05 8.31 7.52
C ASP A 40 -10.66 7.43 8.62
N GLY A 41 -9.94 6.43 9.10
CA GLY A 41 -10.45 5.56 10.15
C GLY A 41 -9.75 4.20 10.26
N TYR A 42 -10.46 3.26 10.83
CA TYR A 42 -9.95 1.96 11.21
C TYR A 42 -10.13 0.91 10.11
N VAL A 43 -9.07 0.12 9.88
CA VAL A 43 -9.14 -1.14 9.14
C VAL A 43 -8.43 -2.24 9.94
N HIS A 44 -8.89 -3.49 9.85
CA HIS A 44 -8.27 -4.61 10.56
C HIS A 44 -6.83 -4.85 10.08
N ASN A 45 -6.58 -4.66 8.78
CA ASN A 45 -5.27 -4.82 8.17
C ASN A 45 -4.94 -3.61 7.30
N LEU A 46 -3.83 -2.93 7.60
CA LEU A 46 -3.31 -1.81 6.82
C LEU A 46 -2.02 -2.23 6.12
N VAL A 47 -1.90 -1.93 4.84
CA VAL A 47 -0.73 -2.27 4.02
C VAL A 47 -0.03 -1.01 3.53
N ALA A 48 1.28 -0.91 3.75
CA ALA A 48 2.11 0.16 3.20
C ALA A 48 3.43 -0.41 2.65
N VAL A 49 3.75 -0.03 1.42
CA VAL A 49 4.97 -0.51 0.72
C VAL A 49 6.02 0.58 0.57
N ASP A 50 5.62 1.85 0.64
CA ASP A 50 6.51 2.99 0.48
C ASP A 50 7.03 3.48 1.84
N TYR A 51 8.33 3.72 1.95
CA TYR A 51 8.98 4.16 3.18
C TYR A 51 8.32 5.41 3.80
N ALA A 52 8.11 6.47 3.03
CA ALA A 52 7.54 7.72 3.54
C ALA A 52 6.14 7.50 4.16
N MET A 53 5.34 6.62 3.55
CA MET A 53 4.03 6.27 4.07
C MET A 53 4.13 5.39 5.34
N GLN A 54 5.08 4.47 5.39
CA GLN A 54 5.32 3.64 6.58
C GLN A 54 5.74 4.52 7.76
N GLN A 55 6.64 5.48 7.51
CA GLN A 55 7.06 6.44 8.53
C GLN A 55 5.90 7.30 9.03
N GLU A 56 5.08 7.81 8.12
CA GLU A 56 3.90 8.60 8.48
C GLU A 56 2.91 7.79 9.33
N ILE A 57 2.61 6.54 8.95
CA ILE A 57 1.72 5.65 9.72
C ILE A 57 2.30 5.40 11.11
N TYR A 58 3.61 5.14 11.21
CA TYR A 58 4.26 4.92 12.49
C TYR A 58 4.20 6.16 13.39
N ASP A 59 4.57 7.32 12.86
CA ASP A 59 4.61 8.59 13.60
C ASP A 59 3.21 9.07 14.02
N SER A 60 2.16 8.67 13.30
CA SER A 60 0.77 8.96 13.67
C SER A 60 0.28 8.23 14.92
N GLY A 61 1.01 7.20 15.35
CA GLY A 61 0.59 6.31 16.44
C GLY A 61 -0.48 5.29 16.04
N TYR A 62 -0.86 5.20 14.76
CA TYR A 62 -1.87 4.23 14.30
C TYR A 62 -1.51 2.78 14.61
N CYS A 63 -0.21 2.45 14.66
CA CYS A 63 0.27 1.11 15.00
C CYS A 63 0.09 0.74 16.47
N LEU A 64 -0.18 1.72 17.34
CA LEU A 64 -0.35 1.46 18.76
C LEU A 64 -1.72 0.84 19.03
N ASP A 65 -1.79 0.06 20.11
CA ASP A 65 -3.06 -0.45 20.61
C ASP A 65 -3.99 0.71 20.96
N ASP A 66 -5.21 0.62 20.47
CA ASP A 66 -6.23 1.58 20.82
C ASP A 66 -7.10 0.99 21.95
N PRO A 67 -6.97 1.50 23.17
CA PRO A 67 -7.72 0.97 24.32
C PRO A 67 -9.24 1.18 24.17
N GLU A 68 -9.69 2.13 23.33
CA GLU A 68 -11.09 2.38 23.09
C GLU A 68 -11.71 1.32 22.18
N TYR A 69 -10.93 0.79 21.23
CA TYR A 69 -11.45 -0.13 20.24
C TYR A 69 -11.19 -1.60 20.56
N GLY A 70 -10.20 -1.94 21.41
CA GLY A 70 -9.95 -3.30 21.90
C GLY A 70 -9.76 -4.37 20.83
N GLU A 71 -9.53 -4.00 19.58
CA GLU A 71 -9.31 -4.90 18.45
C GLU A 71 -7.88 -4.83 17.96
N ILE A 72 -7.37 -6.00 17.58
CA ILE A 72 -6.02 -6.13 17.04
C ILE A 72 -6.03 -5.53 15.63
N LYS A 73 -5.27 -4.44 15.45
CA LYS A 73 -4.88 -3.94 14.15
C LYS A 73 -3.60 -4.65 13.72
N VAL A 74 -3.50 -5.01 12.47
CA VAL A 74 -2.23 -5.50 11.90
C VAL A 74 -1.80 -4.55 10.80
N VAL A 75 -0.58 -4.06 10.91
CA VAL A 75 0.02 -3.17 9.91
C VAL A 75 1.12 -3.93 9.17
N HIS A 76 0.97 -4.04 7.87
CA HIS A 76 1.88 -4.79 6.99
C HIS A 76 2.82 -3.82 6.27
N PHE A 77 4.10 -3.86 6.62
CA PHE A 77 5.13 -3.03 6.00
C PHE A 77 6.06 -3.86 5.11
N ALA A 78 6.31 -3.39 3.91
CA ALA A 78 7.22 -4.07 2.98
C ALA A 78 8.69 -4.03 3.44
N ASN A 79 9.08 -3.02 4.19
CA ASN A 79 10.47 -2.77 4.55
C ASN A 79 10.72 -2.83 6.07
N TRP A 80 9.84 -3.49 6.81
CA TRP A 80 10.01 -3.69 8.23
C TRP A 80 11.08 -4.75 8.49
N SER A 81 12.17 -4.34 9.15
CA SER A 81 13.26 -5.24 9.53
C SER A 81 13.58 -5.05 11.00
N PRO A 82 13.06 -5.91 11.88
CA PRO A 82 13.38 -5.87 13.29
C PRO A 82 14.82 -6.36 13.52
N VAL A 83 15.73 -5.42 13.69
CA VAL A 83 17.14 -5.68 13.99
C VAL A 83 17.61 -4.79 15.15
N PRO A 84 18.56 -5.23 15.97
CA PRO A 84 19.18 -4.37 16.97
C PRO A 84 19.77 -3.10 16.34
N ALA A 85 19.70 -1.98 17.06
CA ALA A 85 20.15 -0.69 16.55
C ALA A 85 21.65 -0.66 16.21
N ASP A 86 22.48 -1.38 16.97
CA ASP A 86 23.91 -1.55 16.72
C ASP A 86 24.18 -2.33 15.42
N VAL A 87 23.36 -3.34 15.13
CA VAL A 87 23.42 -4.08 13.85
C VAL A 87 23.02 -3.18 12.68
N ALA A 88 21.98 -2.36 12.85
CA ALA A 88 21.57 -1.39 11.85
C ALA A 88 22.66 -0.35 11.57
N ASP A 89 23.39 0.12 12.60
CA ASP A 89 24.54 1.02 12.45
C ASP A 89 25.68 0.38 11.65
N VAL A 90 25.97 -0.90 11.89
CA VAL A 90 26.97 -1.65 11.12
C VAL A 90 26.55 -1.82 9.66
N MET A 91 25.29 -2.16 9.41
CA MET A 91 24.76 -2.25 8.05
C MET A 91 24.88 -0.89 7.34
N PHE A 92 24.53 0.18 8.03
CA PHE A 92 24.63 1.53 7.53
C PHE A 92 26.07 1.90 7.14
N MET A 93 27.05 1.68 8.02
CA MET A 93 28.48 1.94 7.72
C MET A 93 28.98 1.09 6.56
N GLY A 94 28.50 -0.15 6.43
CA GLY A 94 28.88 -1.05 5.34
C GLY A 94 28.44 -0.56 3.95
N TYR A 95 27.34 0.17 3.88
CA TYR A 95 26.81 0.74 2.62
C TYR A 95 27.36 2.15 2.30
N ASN A 96 28.14 2.75 3.20
CA ASN A 96 28.68 4.11 3.05
C ASN A 96 27.63 5.16 2.66
N ILE A 97 26.49 5.13 3.35
CA ILE A 97 25.33 5.95 3.06
C ILE A 97 25.53 7.35 3.62
N PRO A 98 25.31 8.43 2.83
CA PRO A 98 25.36 9.79 3.33
C PRO A 98 24.39 10.04 4.48
N GLU A 99 24.81 10.80 5.48
CA GLU A 99 24.03 11.02 6.70
C GLU A 99 22.66 11.67 6.44
N GLU A 100 22.53 12.48 5.40
CA GLU A 100 21.27 13.11 4.98
C GLU A 100 20.20 12.10 4.54
N PHE A 101 20.59 10.87 4.19
CA PHE A 101 19.66 9.81 3.81
C PHE A 101 19.27 8.91 4.97
N ILE A 102 19.74 9.22 6.20
CA ILE A 102 19.37 8.48 7.39
C ILE A 102 18.22 9.19 8.07
N HIS A 103 17.12 8.52 8.18
CA HIS A 103 16.02 8.97 9.02
C HIS A 103 16.06 8.22 10.36
N LYS A 104 16.18 8.98 11.45
CA LYS A 104 16.24 8.43 12.80
C LYS A 104 15.02 8.88 13.58
N SER A 105 14.34 7.95 14.23
CA SER A 105 13.30 8.32 15.18
C SER A 105 13.91 9.10 16.36
N ARG A 106 13.08 9.83 17.08
CA ARG A 106 13.52 10.63 18.24
C ARG A 106 14.14 9.76 19.33
N ASN A 107 13.62 8.55 19.47
CA ASN A 107 14.10 7.57 20.43
C ASN A 107 14.73 6.41 19.65
N ARG A 108 16.06 6.30 19.74
CA ARG A 108 16.78 5.20 19.14
C ARG A 108 16.51 3.93 19.97
N THR A 109 16.08 2.85 19.30
CA THR A 109 15.72 1.57 19.89
C THR A 109 16.47 0.42 19.24
N ASP A 110 16.20 -0.81 19.69
CA ASP A 110 16.81 -2.02 19.14
C ASP A 110 16.17 -2.46 17.81
N GLN A 111 15.27 -1.67 17.24
CA GLN A 111 14.61 -2.01 15.98
C GLN A 111 14.64 -0.85 14.99
N CYS A 112 14.60 -1.19 13.72
CA CYS A 112 14.61 -0.21 12.64
C CYS A 112 13.77 -0.63 11.45
N ILE A 113 13.33 0.36 10.70
CA ILE A 113 12.87 0.18 9.32
C ILE A 113 14.06 0.50 8.42
N ILE A 114 14.33 -0.39 7.48
CA ILE A 114 15.30 -0.14 6.41
C ILE A 114 14.53 -0.10 5.12
N SER A 115 14.57 1.04 4.46
CA SER A 115 13.89 1.24 3.18
C SER A 115 14.73 2.14 2.30
N GLY A 116 14.64 1.92 1.01
CA GLY A 116 15.32 2.80 0.08
C GLY A 116 15.79 2.09 -1.18
N LYS A 117 16.45 2.85 -2.02
CA LYS A 117 17.00 2.39 -3.29
C LYS A 117 18.52 2.38 -3.19
N ASP A 118 19.13 1.28 -3.60
CA ASP A 118 20.59 1.19 -3.69
C ASP A 118 21.10 2.27 -4.65
N PRO A 119 22.00 3.16 -4.23
CA PRO A 119 22.61 4.14 -5.10
C PRO A 119 23.27 3.56 -6.35
N LEU A 120 23.78 2.32 -6.26
CA LEU A 120 24.38 1.62 -7.40
C LEU A 120 23.37 1.25 -8.48
N THR A 121 22.10 1.13 -8.12
CA THR A 121 21.03 0.85 -9.09
C THR A 121 20.48 2.10 -9.79
N LEU A 122 20.91 3.29 -9.40
CA LEU A 122 20.50 4.55 -10.03
C LEU A 122 20.95 4.61 -11.48
N GLN A 123 22.20 4.27 -11.73
CA GLN A 123 22.79 4.28 -13.07
C GLN A 123 22.04 3.27 -13.97
N GLU A 124 21.83 2.06 -13.49
CA GLU A 124 21.06 1.02 -14.21
C GLU A 124 19.63 1.48 -14.50
N ARG A 125 18.99 2.16 -13.56
CA ARG A 125 17.63 2.71 -13.75
C ARG A 125 17.59 3.83 -14.77
N ILE A 126 18.57 4.69 -14.76
CA ILE A 126 18.74 5.76 -15.77
C ILE A 126 18.92 5.13 -17.15
N GLU A 127 19.82 4.15 -17.27
CA GLU A 127 20.07 3.42 -18.51
C GLU A 127 18.83 2.72 -19.02
N PHE A 128 18.11 2.02 -18.15
CA PHE A 128 16.83 1.39 -18.50
C PHE A 128 15.76 2.40 -18.94
N ALA A 129 15.64 3.55 -18.23
CA ALA A 129 14.68 4.58 -18.60
C ALA A 129 15.00 5.21 -19.96
N ILE A 130 16.28 5.39 -20.30
CA ILE A 130 16.74 5.87 -21.62
C ILE A 130 16.44 4.83 -22.68
N GLU A 131 16.72 3.57 -22.42
CA GLU A 131 16.44 2.47 -23.35
C GLU A 131 14.95 2.40 -23.70
N MET A 132 14.08 2.55 -22.68
CA MET A 132 12.62 2.52 -22.87
C MET A 132 12.06 3.78 -23.52
N ASN A 133 12.71 4.92 -23.37
CA ASN A 133 12.30 6.20 -24.00
C ASN A 133 13.51 7.10 -24.28
N PRO A 134 14.10 6.98 -25.47
CA PRO A 134 15.30 7.76 -25.86
C PRO A 134 15.09 9.30 -25.92
N ASN A 135 13.84 9.75 -25.88
CA ASN A 135 13.49 11.19 -25.94
C ASN A 135 13.26 11.80 -24.54
N LEU A 136 13.59 11.08 -23.45
CA LEU A 136 13.48 11.64 -22.12
C LEU A 136 14.46 12.80 -21.93
N ASP A 137 13.98 13.88 -21.29
CA ASP A 137 14.86 14.94 -20.83
C ASP A 137 15.74 14.41 -19.68
N MET A 138 17.00 14.17 -19.98
CA MET A 138 17.97 13.59 -19.07
C MET A 138 18.21 14.44 -17.83
N LYS A 139 18.08 15.77 -17.94
CA LYS A 139 18.27 16.66 -16.81
C LYS A 139 17.12 16.53 -15.80
N ASP A 140 15.89 16.50 -16.29
CA ASP A 140 14.70 16.30 -15.47
C ASP A 140 14.66 14.90 -14.86
N LEU A 141 15.04 13.89 -15.63
CA LEU A 141 15.08 12.50 -15.17
C LEU A 141 16.10 12.34 -14.03
N LYS A 142 17.32 12.85 -14.26
CA LYS A 142 18.40 12.79 -13.27
C LYS A 142 18.00 13.52 -11.97
N GLN A 143 17.45 14.72 -12.07
CA GLN A 143 17.01 15.49 -10.91
C GLN A 143 15.87 14.81 -10.14
N LYS A 144 14.93 14.16 -10.81
CA LYS A 144 13.88 13.36 -10.17
C LYS A 144 14.45 12.12 -9.49
N MET A 145 15.35 11.41 -10.19
CA MET A 145 15.93 10.17 -9.65
C MET A 145 16.92 10.43 -8.51
N GLU A 146 17.66 11.53 -8.53
CA GLU A 146 18.55 11.92 -7.43
C GLU A 146 17.78 12.20 -6.12
N LYS A 147 16.57 12.74 -6.21
CA LYS A 147 15.70 12.92 -5.04
C LYS A 147 15.14 11.60 -4.48
N ASP A 148 15.08 10.58 -5.31
CA ASP A 148 14.52 9.27 -4.96
C ASP A 148 15.60 8.25 -4.57
N VAL A 149 16.87 8.67 -4.51
CA VAL A 149 17.98 7.78 -4.21
C VAL A 149 18.41 7.93 -2.76
N GLY A 150 18.54 6.83 -2.11
CA GLY A 150 19.02 6.76 -0.74
C GLY A 150 18.53 5.48 -0.06
N ILE A 151 19.20 5.12 0.99
CA ILE A 151 18.71 4.13 1.95
C ILE A 151 18.23 4.91 3.17
N TRP A 152 16.97 4.66 3.54
CA TRP A 152 16.36 5.25 4.70
C TRP A 152 16.43 4.26 5.85
N ILE A 153 16.99 4.68 6.96
CA ILE A 153 17.01 3.90 8.19
C ILE A 153 16.28 4.70 9.25
N THR A 154 15.18 4.12 9.72
CA THR A 154 14.43 4.69 10.83
C THR A 154 14.54 3.75 12.02
N TYR A 155 15.02 4.28 13.13
CA TYR A 155 15.02 3.57 14.40
C TYR A 155 13.67 3.75 15.08
N VAL A 156 12.99 2.64 15.33
CA VAL A 156 11.64 2.62 15.91
C VAL A 156 11.57 1.64 17.07
N GLU A 157 10.61 1.84 17.95
CA GLU A 157 10.35 0.90 19.04
C GLU A 157 9.71 -0.38 18.53
N PRO A 158 9.98 -1.53 19.16
CA PRO A 158 9.28 -2.77 18.89
C PRO A 158 7.77 -2.58 18.95
N ASN A 159 7.08 -3.11 17.97
CA ASN A 159 5.63 -3.03 17.92
C ASN A 159 5.06 -4.33 17.33
N ASP A 160 4.34 -5.09 18.14
CA ASP A 160 3.81 -6.41 17.78
C ASP A 160 2.69 -6.33 16.73
N ASN A 161 2.11 -5.14 16.53
CA ASN A 161 1.09 -4.92 15.49
C ASN A 161 1.69 -4.71 14.11
N ILE A 162 3.02 -4.55 13.98
CA ILE A 162 3.69 -4.38 12.69
C ILE A 162 4.29 -5.71 12.25
N VAL A 163 3.92 -6.15 11.05
CA VAL A 163 4.43 -7.37 10.44
C VAL A 163 5.12 -7.08 9.10
N SER A 164 6.18 -7.82 8.83
CA SER A 164 6.89 -7.73 7.54
C SER A 164 6.12 -8.43 6.44
N ILE A 165 6.06 -7.79 5.27
CA ILE A 165 5.57 -8.43 4.05
C ILE A 165 6.70 -9.26 3.44
N ASN A 166 6.65 -10.57 3.63
CA ASN A 166 7.66 -11.52 3.13
C ASN A 166 7.19 -12.23 1.86
N LEU A 167 6.78 -11.47 0.85
CA LEU A 167 6.26 -12.00 -0.41
C LEU A 167 7.16 -11.54 -1.56
N SER A 168 8.11 -12.37 -1.94
CA SER A 168 9.10 -12.03 -2.97
C SER A 168 8.48 -11.67 -4.33
N HIS A 169 7.34 -12.29 -4.67
CA HIS A 169 6.65 -12.04 -5.94
C HIS A 169 5.81 -10.75 -5.96
N THR A 170 5.56 -10.13 -4.79
CA THR A 170 4.88 -8.83 -4.69
C THR A 170 5.84 -7.65 -4.56
N VAL A 171 7.14 -7.88 -4.68
CA VAL A 171 8.13 -6.80 -4.69
C VAL A 171 7.83 -5.84 -5.84
N GLY A 172 7.71 -4.55 -5.52
CA GLY A 172 7.34 -3.51 -6.48
C GLY A 172 5.84 -3.42 -6.81
N TRP A 173 5.00 -4.19 -6.12
CA TRP A 173 3.55 -4.05 -6.25
C TRP A 173 3.04 -2.81 -5.51
N SER A 174 1.89 -2.29 -5.98
CA SER A 174 1.19 -1.24 -5.25
C SER A 174 0.66 -1.76 -3.91
N ALA A 175 0.58 -0.88 -2.92
CA ALA A 175 0.05 -1.24 -1.60
C ALA A 175 -1.38 -1.81 -1.66
N GLY A 176 -2.23 -1.27 -2.55
CA GLY A 176 -3.59 -1.78 -2.76
C GLY A 176 -3.60 -3.22 -3.29
N ASN A 177 -2.79 -3.53 -4.30
CA ASN A 177 -2.72 -4.88 -4.85
C ASN A 177 -2.05 -5.86 -3.89
N THR A 178 -1.11 -5.40 -3.09
CA THR A 178 -0.52 -6.20 -2.00
C THR A 178 -1.56 -6.50 -0.94
N ALA A 179 -2.40 -5.53 -0.55
CA ALA A 179 -3.52 -5.75 0.38
C ALA A 179 -4.53 -6.77 -0.18
N LEU A 180 -4.85 -6.66 -1.48
CA LEU A 180 -5.72 -7.62 -2.16
C LEU A 180 -5.15 -9.05 -2.13
N TYR A 181 -3.86 -9.19 -2.40
CA TYR A 181 -3.17 -10.49 -2.34
C TYR A 181 -3.19 -11.07 -0.92
N LEU A 182 -2.81 -10.27 0.09
CA LEU A 182 -2.76 -10.70 1.48
C LEU A 182 -4.13 -11.09 2.02
N ALA A 183 -5.20 -10.39 1.64
CA ALA A 183 -6.56 -10.75 2.00
C ALA A 183 -6.93 -12.16 1.49
N CYS A 184 -6.56 -12.48 0.25
CA CYS A 184 -6.76 -13.80 -0.33
C CYS A 184 -5.89 -14.86 0.34
N GLN A 185 -4.62 -14.56 0.60
CA GLN A 185 -3.69 -15.46 1.31
C GLN A 185 -4.18 -15.76 2.72
N GLY A 186 -4.83 -14.81 3.39
CA GLY A 186 -5.52 -14.98 4.67
C GLY A 186 -6.79 -15.84 4.60
N GLY A 187 -7.11 -16.41 3.45
CA GLY A 187 -8.20 -17.37 3.27
C GLY A 187 -9.56 -16.74 2.99
N ALA A 188 -9.61 -15.50 2.47
CA ALA A 188 -10.87 -14.89 2.06
C ALA A 188 -11.45 -15.63 0.83
N GLU A 189 -12.70 -16.09 0.94
CA GLU A 189 -13.43 -16.78 -0.11
C GLU A 189 -14.25 -15.81 -0.99
N LYS A 190 -14.74 -14.71 -0.38
CA LYS A 190 -15.36 -13.60 -1.07
C LYS A 190 -14.60 -12.32 -0.77
N VAL A 191 -14.14 -11.63 -1.79
CA VAL A 191 -13.36 -10.40 -1.69
C VAL A 191 -14.08 -9.28 -2.42
N TYR A 192 -14.49 -8.27 -1.68
CA TYR A 192 -15.05 -7.04 -2.23
C TYR A 192 -13.95 -6.02 -2.42
N VAL A 193 -13.87 -5.43 -3.61
CA VAL A 193 -12.80 -4.51 -4.00
C VAL A 193 -13.41 -3.13 -4.26
N LEU A 194 -13.07 -2.16 -3.43
CA LEU A 194 -13.62 -0.80 -3.45
C LEU A 194 -12.50 0.23 -3.62
N GLY A 195 -12.69 1.21 -4.50
CA GLY A 195 -11.72 2.28 -4.70
C GLY A 195 -10.46 1.88 -5.48
N PHE A 196 -10.58 0.90 -6.39
CA PHE A 196 -9.51 0.48 -7.31
C PHE A 196 -9.78 1.01 -8.72
N ASP A 197 -9.81 2.33 -8.86
CA ASP A 197 -10.34 3.03 -10.03
C ASP A 197 -9.41 2.98 -11.25
N LEU A 198 -8.14 2.71 -11.06
CA LEU A 198 -7.11 2.60 -12.10
C LEU A 198 -7.19 3.74 -13.13
N SER A 199 -6.75 4.94 -12.73
CA SER A 199 -6.75 6.13 -13.60
C SER A 199 -6.10 5.89 -14.96
N SER A 200 -6.67 6.50 -16.00
CA SER A 200 -6.06 6.52 -17.32
C SER A 200 -4.82 7.42 -17.33
N TYR A 201 -3.82 7.04 -18.13
CA TYR A 201 -2.63 7.87 -18.34
C TYR A 201 -3.02 9.30 -18.80
N ASN A 202 -2.40 10.30 -18.19
CA ASN A 202 -2.69 11.73 -18.41
C ASN A 202 -4.10 12.22 -18.04
N ALA A 203 -4.99 11.40 -17.55
CA ALA A 203 -6.23 11.86 -16.92
C ALA A 203 -5.92 12.55 -15.57
N PRO A 204 -6.86 13.33 -15.00
CA PRO A 204 -6.71 13.81 -13.64
C PRO A 204 -6.41 12.65 -12.68
N LEU A 205 -5.51 12.88 -11.70
CA LEU A 205 -5.18 11.88 -10.71
C LEU A 205 -6.43 11.48 -9.91
N ASN A 206 -6.79 10.21 -9.97
CA ASN A 206 -7.89 9.64 -9.21
C ASN A 206 -7.34 9.07 -7.90
N ASN A 207 -7.36 9.88 -6.85
CA ASN A 207 -6.91 9.49 -5.52
C ASN A 207 -7.49 10.46 -4.48
N MET A 208 -8.11 9.94 -3.43
CA MET A 208 -8.75 10.72 -2.38
C MET A 208 -7.78 11.59 -1.57
N TYR A 209 -6.51 11.24 -1.55
CA TYR A 209 -5.47 11.94 -0.78
C TYR A 209 -4.59 12.85 -1.63
N LYS A 210 -4.90 13.04 -2.92
CA LYS A 210 -4.17 13.97 -3.78
C LYS A 210 -4.12 15.36 -3.17
N GLY A 211 -2.95 15.99 -3.23
CA GLY A 211 -2.70 17.32 -2.65
C GLY A 211 -2.42 17.31 -1.14
N THR A 212 -2.34 16.13 -0.52
CA THR A 212 -1.90 16.00 0.88
C THR A 212 -0.45 15.53 0.95
N ASP A 213 0.13 15.58 2.17
CA ASP A 213 1.49 15.09 2.41
C ASP A 213 1.67 13.64 1.90
N THR A 214 2.87 13.33 1.41
CA THR A 214 3.24 12.04 0.80
C THR A 214 2.51 11.69 -0.51
N TYR A 215 1.58 12.53 -0.97
CA TYR A 215 0.86 12.35 -2.24
C TYR A 215 1.18 13.44 -3.25
N LEU A 216 0.88 13.15 -4.51
CA LEU A 216 1.04 14.12 -5.60
C LEU A 216 0.06 15.29 -5.43
N PRO A 217 0.42 16.48 -5.98
CA PRO A 217 -0.48 17.64 -6.02
C PRO A 217 -1.86 17.31 -6.61
N SER A 218 -2.87 18.06 -6.19
CA SER A 218 -4.28 17.82 -6.59
C SER A 218 -4.53 17.99 -8.10
N ASP A 219 -3.67 18.75 -8.79
CA ASP A 219 -3.68 18.97 -10.23
C ASP A 219 -2.79 18.00 -11.02
N ALA A 220 -2.14 17.06 -10.31
CA ALA A 220 -1.32 16.04 -10.95
C ALA A 220 -2.13 15.15 -11.88
N LYS A 221 -1.42 14.62 -12.87
CA LYS A 221 -1.98 13.64 -13.80
C LYS A 221 -1.72 12.22 -13.33
N GLY A 222 -2.66 11.35 -13.64
CA GLY A 222 -2.58 9.94 -13.33
C GLY A 222 -1.43 9.25 -14.07
N PHE A 223 -0.88 8.24 -13.42
CA PHE A 223 0.13 7.36 -14.01
C PHE A 223 -0.50 6.38 -15.00
N ASN A 224 0.35 5.71 -15.77
CA ASN A 224 -0.08 4.53 -16.50
C ASN A 224 -0.37 3.39 -15.51
N SER A 225 -1.64 3.04 -15.40
CA SER A 225 -2.12 2.02 -14.45
C SER A 225 -1.97 0.57 -14.94
N VAL A 226 -1.35 0.35 -16.08
CA VAL A 226 -1.21 -0.99 -16.69
C VAL A 226 -0.56 -2.00 -15.74
N ASN A 227 0.43 -1.58 -14.98
CA ASN A 227 1.08 -2.45 -14.00
C ASN A 227 0.11 -2.85 -12.89
N TRP A 228 -0.66 -1.91 -12.36
CA TRP A 228 -1.65 -2.19 -11.33
C TRP A 228 -2.77 -3.11 -11.82
N TYR A 229 -3.23 -2.88 -13.05
CA TYR A 229 -4.18 -3.76 -13.73
C TYR A 229 -3.65 -5.20 -13.83
N ASN A 230 -2.39 -5.36 -14.26
CA ASN A 230 -1.77 -6.68 -14.38
C ASN A 230 -1.56 -7.36 -13.02
N GLN A 231 -1.23 -6.60 -11.98
CA GLN A 231 -1.14 -7.10 -10.61
C GLN A 231 -2.49 -7.63 -10.12
N MET A 232 -3.59 -6.89 -10.33
CA MET A 232 -4.94 -7.38 -10.01
C MET A 232 -5.28 -8.68 -10.75
N ARG A 233 -5.00 -8.73 -12.05
CA ARG A 233 -5.22 -9.94 -12.85
C ARG A 233 -4.44 -11.13 -12.32
N THR A 234 -3.21 -10.91 -11.89
CA THR A 234 -2.38 -11.97 -11.28
C THR A 234 -3.08 -12.52 -10.04
N VAL A 235 -3.56 -11.66 -9.14
CA VAL A 235 -4.31 -12.08 -7.95
C VAL A 235 -5.57 -12.87 -8.35
N PHE A 236 -6.37 -12.35 -9.27
CA PHE A 236 -7.62 -13.02 -9.69
C PHE A 236 -7.36 -14.41 -10.25
N ARG A 237 -6.31 -14.57 -11.07
CA ARG A 237 -5.95 -15.85 -11.68
C ARG A 237 -5.39 -16.85 -10.69
N GLU A 238 -4.53 -16.40 -9.80
CA GLU A 238 -3.92 -17.25 -8.79
C GLU A 238 -4.99 -17.82 -7.85
N PHE A 239 -5.84 -16.95 -7.33
CA PHE A 239 -6.85 -17.36 -6.36
C PHE A 239 -8.13 -17.96 -6.98
N TRP A 240 -8.24 -17.99 -8.30
CA TRP A 240 -9.23 -18.81 -8.99
C TRP A 240 -9.15 -20.27 -8.60
N LEU A 241 -7.94 -20.80 -8.49
CA LEU A 241 -7.69 -22.20 -8.13
C LEU A 241 -8.16 -22.53 -6.71
N TYR A 242 -8.24 -21.53 -5.85
CA TYR A 242 -8.71 -21.67 -4.47
C TYR A 242 -10.21 -21.38 -4.32
N GLY A 243 -10.88 -21.08 -5.42
CA GLY A 243 -12.32 -20.80 -5.42
C GLY A 243 -12.72 -19.40 -4.96
N THR A 244 -11.74 -18.50 -4.75
CA THR A 244 -12.01 -17.12 -4.34
C THR A 244 -12.78 -16.36 -5.42
N LYS A 245 -13.83 -15.64 -4.99
CA LYS A 245 -14.67 -14.78 -5.84
C LYS A 245 -14.41 -13.32 -5.51
N PHE A 246 -14.25 -12.51 -6.54
CA PHE A 246 -14.01 -11.08 -6.44
C PHE A 246 -15.23 -10.29 -6.91
N TYR A 247 -15.58 -9.27 -6.16
CA TYR A 247 -16.70 -8.37 -6.44
C TYR A 247 -16.16 -6.94 -6.50
N LEU A 248 -16.05 -6.40 -7.72
CA LEU A 248 -15.58 -5.03 -7.94
C LEU A 248 -16.77 -4.07 -7.80
N VAL A 249 -16.64 -3.13 -6.87
CA VAL A 249 -17.72 -2.21 -6.49
C VAL A 249 -17.66 -0.95 -7.34
N ASP A 250 -18.76 -0.63 -8.04
CA ASP A 250 -18.89 0.53 -8.95
C ASP A 250 -17.70 0.72 -9.90
N SER A 251 -17.06 -0.38 -10.30
CA SER A 251 -15.84 -0.32 -11.12
C SER A 251 -16.14 -0.17 -12.60
N GLU A 252 -15.51 0.82 -13.22
CA GLU A 252 -15.49 0.98 -14.68
C GLU A 252 -14.44 0.08 -15.34
N VAL A 253 -13.44 -0.38 -14.59
CA VAL A 253 -12.38 -1.26 -15.06
C VAL A 253 -12.93 -2.66 -15.28
N LYS A 254 -12.69 -3.22 -16.47
CA LYS A 254 -13.20 -4.54 -16.84
C LYS A 254 -12.10 -5.59 -16.87
N PHE A 255 -12.43 -6.75 -16.34
CA PHE A 255 -11.60 -7.94 -16.31
C PHE A 255 -12.36 -9.12 -16.91
N ASP A 256 -11.65 -10.01 -17.61
CA ASP A 256 -12.23 -11.20 -18.25
C ASP A 256 -12.13 -12.47 -17.38
N GLU A 257 -11.58 -12.34 -16.19
CA GLU A 257 -11.39 -13.44 -15.25
C GLU A 257 -12.74 -13.92 -14.70
N LYS A 258 -12.96 -15.26 -14.77
CA LYS A 258 -14.27 -15.90 -14.48
C LYS A 258 -14.73 -15.78 -13.03
N ASN A 259 -13.82 -15.50 -12.12
CA ASN A 259 -14.11 -15.30 -10.69
C ASN A 259 -14.29 -13.83 -10.33
N VAL A 260 -14.36 -12.94 -11.31
CA VAL A 260 -14.61 -11.52 -11.12
C VAL A 260 -16.06 -11.20 -11.50
N SER A 261 -16.73 -10.47 -10.63
CA SER A 261 -18.09 -9.94 -10.82
C SER A 261 -18.13 -8.47 -10.47
N TYR A 262 -19.15 -7.77 -10.94
CA TYR A 262 -19.35 -6.35 -10.70
C TYR A 262 -20.62 -6.15 -9.91
N ILE A 263 -20.54 -5.37 -8.85
CA ILE A 263 -21.68 -5.02 -8.00
C ILE A 263 -21.74 -3.52 -7.79
N THR A 264 -22.93 -3.05 -7.48
CA THR A 264 -23.15 -1.66 -7.12
C THR A 264 -22.84 -1.41 -5.65
N LYS A 265 -22.66 -0.14 -5.29
CA LYS A 265 -22.60 0.33 -3.91
C LYS A 265 -23.77 -0.22 -3.07
N ASN A 266 -24.99 -0.16 -3.61
CA ASN A 266 -26.19 -0.59 -2.86
C ASN A 266 -26.16 -2.10 -2.55
N GLU A 267 -25.78 -2.91 -3.53
CA GLU A 267 -25.60 -4.35 -3.33
C GLU A 267 -24.52 -4.66 -2.29
N LEU A 268 -23.40 -3.91 -2.31
CA LEU A 268 -22.37 -4.05 -1.27
C LEU A 268 -22.94 -3.70 0.11
N CYS A 269 -23.66 -2.58 0.23
CA CYS A 269 -24.24 -2.13 1.50
C CYS A 269 -25.21 -3.15 2.08
N GLU A 270 -26.06 -3.74 1.23
CA GLU A 270 -26.99 -4.80 1.63
C GLU A 270 -26.22 -6.06 2.10
N GLU A 271 -25.25 -6.52 1.32
CA GLU A 271 -24.53 -7.77 1.59
C GLU A 271 -23.65 -7.69 2.83
N LEU A 272 -23.01 -6.54 3.09
CA LEU A 272 -22.13 -6.32 4.25
C LEU A 272 -22.83 -5.60 5.41
N LYS A 273 -24.11 -5.28 5.28
CA LYS A 273 -24.88 -4.52 6.29
C LYS A 273 -24.18 -3.21 6.68
N ILE A 274 -23.77 -2.44 5.66
CA ILE A 274 -23.15 -1.13 5.85
C ILE A 274 -24.26 -0.10 6.09
N VAL A 275 -24.11 0.70 7.16
CA VAL A 275 -25.08 1.74 7.58
C VAL A 275 -24.53 3.15 7.30
#